data_676c5d441e8508f56ea0fd8d6b4736c8
#
_entry.id   676c5d441e8508f56ea0fd8d6b4736c8
#
_cell.length_a   1.000
_cell.length_b   1.000
_cell.length_c   1.000
_cell.angle_alpha   90.00
_cell.angle_beta   90.00
_cell.angle_gamma   90.00
#
_symmetry.space_group_name_H-M   'P 1'
#
loop_
_entity.id
_entity.type
_entity.pdbx_description
1 polymer ?
#
loop_
_entity_poly.entity_id
_entity_poly.type
_entity_poly.pdbx_seq_one_letter_code
_entity_poly.pdbx_strand_id
1 'polypeptide(L)'
;MTDESRIPTNLRTLLILEIVGNSDKALSPTEINQHIGLPKQTMHRLCATLVEEGFLIYEPSGKRLRPARRLRSLGVGMLYASHIHIGRRQILKNVAQTLGETVNFVVPSDDGMTYLDRVETDWPIRVQLPVGTHVPFHCTASGKVFLASLAPTMRERLVRSLQLKPYTSNTFENADKLLESLEAIASQGYAIDDQEFMDGMVAIAVPIFDEKKRFLAALATHGPTVRLDPEILVQHKTLLSNAARQLARALVDE
;
A
#
# COMPACT_ATOMS: atom_id res chain seq x y z
N MET A 1 -20.78 -14.86 -41.25
CA MET A 1 -21.14 -14.68 -39.83
C MET A 1 -19.90 -15.07 -39.04
N THR A 2 -19.09 -14.09 -38.70
CA THR A 2 -17.83 -14.25 -37.99
C THR A 2 -18.13 -14.65 -36.54
N ASP A 3 -17.50 -15.73 -36.10
CA ASP A 3 -17.53 -16.30 -34.75
C ASP A 3 -16.98 -15.24 -33.79
N GLU A 4 -17.84 -14.38 -33.21
CA GLU A 4 -17.49 -13.38 -32.24
C GLU A 4 -16.98 -14.09 -30.96
N SER A 5 -15.71 -14.08 -30.83
CA SER A 5 -14.78 -14.58 -29.83
C SER A 5 -15.45 -14.99 -28.51
N ARG A 6 -15.79 -16.27 -28.41
CA ARG A 6 -16.16 -16.91 -27.15
C ARG A 6 -14.95 -16.86 -26.21
N ILE A 7 -15.02 -16.03 -25.18
CA ILE A 7 -13.93 -15.91 -24.17
C ILE A 7 -13.51 -17.32 -23.72
N PRO A 8 -12.24 -17.70 -23.88
CA PRO A 8 -11.73 -18.99 -23.42
C PRO A 8 -12.04 -19.22 -21.94
N THR A 9 -12.41 -20.46 -21.59
CA THR A 9 -12.89 -20.77 -20.23
C THR A 9 -11.87 -20.42 -19.15
N ASN A 10 -10.58 -20.62 -19.42
CA ASN A 10 -9.47 -20.30 -18.52
C ASN A 10 -9.26 -18.79 -18.30
N LEU A 11 -9.63 -17.93 -19.25
CA LEU A 11 -9.49 -16.48 -19.12
C LEU A 11 -10.64 -15.81 -18.34
N ARG A 12 -11.79 -16.46 -18.22
CA ARG A 12 -12.99 -15.86 -17.62
C ARG A 12 -12.78 -15.43 -16.16
N THR A 13 -12.13 -16.27 -15.38
CA THR A 13 -11.80 -15.95 -13.98
C THR A 13 -10.75 -14.86 -13.85
N LEU A 14 -9.75 -14.84 -14.75
CA LEU A 14 -8.73 -13.79 -14.78
C LEU A 14 -9.35 -12.43 -15.09
N LEU A 15 -10.26 -12.35 -16.07
CA LEU A 15 -10.97 -11.11 -16.39
C LEU A 15 -11.85 -10.61 -15.22
N ILE A 16 -12.48 -11.51 -14.48
CA ILE A 16 -13.22 -11.14 -13.25
C ILE A 16 -12.27 -10.52 -12.23
N LEU A 17 -11.12 -11.15 -11.98
CA LEU A 17 -10.12 -10.66 -11.03
C LEU A 17 -9.53 -9.31 -11.47
N GLU A 18 -9.27 -9.14 -12.77
CA GLU A 18 -8.78 -7.90 -13.36
C GLU A 18 -9.78 -6.74 -13.15
N ILE A 19 -11.07 -6.96 -13.46
CA ILE A 19 -12.11 -5.94 -13.28
C ILE A 19 -12.26 -5.55 -11.80
N VAL A 20 -12.31 -6.53 -10.91
CA VAL A 20 -12.45 -6.27 -9.47
C VAL A 20 -11.19 -5.62 -8.90
N GLY A 21 -10.00 -6.04 -9.34
CA GLY A 21 -8.71 -5.49 -8.90
C GLY A 21 -8.49 -4.05 -9.37
N ASN A 22 -9.06 -3.67 -10.52
CA ASN A 22 -8.98 -2.32 -11.09
C ASN A 22 -10.10 -1.37 -10.64
N SER A 23 -11.03 -1.85 -9.80
CA SER A 23 -12.16 -1.04 -9.32
C SER A 23 -11.85 -0.42 -7.95
N ASP A 24 -12.13 0.88 -7.83
CA ASP A 24 -12.00 1.61 -6.55
C ASP A 24 -13.14 1.30 -5.56
N LYS A 25 -14.16 0.56 -6.00
CA LYS A 25 -15.32 0.17 -5.18
C LYS A 25 -15.66 -1.29 -5.40
N ALA A 26 -16.31 -1.88 -4.40
CA ALA A 26 -16.83 -3.23 -4.53
C ALA A 26 -17.88 -3.31 -5.65
N LEU A 27 -17.85 -4.38 -6.45
CA LEU A 27 -18.74 -4.61 -7.59
C LEU A 27 -19.63 -5.82 -7.36
N SER A 28 -20.89 -5.73 -7.80
CA SER A 28 -21.78 -6.89 -7.88
C SER A 28 -21.40 -7.78 -9.06
N PRO A 29 -21.75 -9.08 -9.04
CA PRO A 29 -21.56 -9.96 -10.22
C PRO A 29 -22.21 -9.42 -11.51
N THR A 30 -23.31 -8.68 -11.38
CA THR A 30 -23.98 -8.05 -12.53
C THR A 30 -23.16 -6.90 -13.11
N GLU A 31 -22.60 -6.03 -12.25
CA GLU A 31 -21.72 -4.94 -12.70
C GLU A 31 -20.45 -5.50 -13.36
N ILE A 32 -19.83 -6.53 -12.79
CA ILE A 32 -18.67 -7.22 -13.40
C ILE A 32 -19.06 -7.78 -14.78
N ASN A 33 -20.24 -8.39 -14.89
CA ASN A 33 -20.70 -9.01 -16.13
C ASN A 33 -21.01 -8.02 -17.25
N GLN A 34 -21.28 -6.76 -16.95
CA GLN A 34 -21.41 -5.71 -17.96
C GLN A 34 -20.15 -5.52 -18.81
N HIS A 35 -18.98 -5.86 -18.26
CA HIS A 35 -17.69 -5.78 -18.97
C HIS A 35 -17.31 -7.08 -19.71
N ILE A 36 -17.88 -8.22 -19.30
CA ILE A 36 -17.46 -9.54 -19.81
C ILE A 36 -18.51 -10.17 -20.73
N GLY A 37 -19.81 -10.00 -20.44
CA GLY A 37 -20.90 -10.51 -21.27
C GLY A 37 -21.14 -12.01 -21.18
N LEU A 38 -20.85 -12.67 -20.05
CA LEU A 38 -21.12 -14.10 -19.85
C LEU A 38 -22.60 -14.36 -19.50
N PRO A 39 -23.12 -15.60 -19.74
CA PRO A 39 -24.41 -16.01 -19.19
C PRO A 39 -24.45 -15.80 -17.68
N LYS A 40 -25.56 -15.23 -17.17
CA LYS A 40 -25.72 -14.85 -15.75
C LYS A 40 -25.36 -15.97 -14.78
N GLN A 41 -25.82 -17.20 -15.04
CA GLN A 41 -25.51 -18.37 -14.20
C GLN A 41 -24.00 -18.67 -14.18
N THR A 42 -23.33 -18.56 -15.31
CA THR A 42 -21.87 -18.77 -15.40
C THR A 42 -21.13 -17.73 -14.58
N MET A 43 -21.50 -16.44 -14.70
CA MET A 43 -20.90 -15.37 -13.93
C MET A 43 -21.05 -15.61 -12.42
N HIS A 44 -22.27 -15.90 -11.95
CA HIS A 44 -22.50 -16.16 -10.53
C HIS A 44 -21.70 -17.36 -10.01
N ARG A 45 -21.62 -18.45 -10.78
CA ARG A 45 -20.83 -19.64 -10.42
C ARG A 45 -19.35 -19.34 -10.33
N LEU A 46 -18.78 -18.58 -11.30
CA LEU A 46 -17.37 -18.21 -11.26
C LEU A 46 -17.06 -17.28 -10.08
N CYS A 47 -17.91 -16.30 -9.79
CA CYS A 47 -17.75 -15.45 -8.62
C CYS A 47 -17.82 -16.26 -7.32
N ALA A 48 -18.75 -17.21 -7.19
CA ALA A 48 -18.86 -18.09 -6.02
C ALA A 48 -17.57 -18.91 -5.83
N THR A 49 -17.07 -19.54 -6.89
CA THR A 49 -15.79 -20.27 -6.85
C THR A 49 -14.62 -19.37 -6.39
N LEU A 50 -14.54 -18.14 -6.91
CA LEU A 50 -13.48 -17.21 -6.49
C LEU A 50 -13.60 -16.77 -5.03
N VAL A 51 -14.82 -16.75 -4.47
CA VAL A 51 -15.06 -16.50 -3.04
C VAL A 51 -14.66 -17.71 -2.21
N GLU A 52 -15.09 -18.93 -2.59
CA GLU A 52 -14.73 -20.19 -1.93
C GLU A 52 -13.20 -20.37 -1.88
N GLU A 53 -12.52 -20.04 -2.98
CA GLU A 53 -11.07 -20.12 -3.10
C GLU A 53 -10.32 -18.95 -2.42
N GLY A 54 -11.03 -17.98 -1.82
CA GLY A 54 -10.45 -16.86 -1.08
C GLY A 54 -9.77 -15.78 -1.94
N PHE A 55 -10.04 -15.73 -3.25
CA PHE A 55 -9.59 -14.64 -4.11
C PHE A 55 -10.47 -13.39 -3.99
N LEU A 56 -11.77 -13.59 -3.82
CA LEU A 56 -12.75 -12.53 -3.60
C LEU A 56 -13.46 -12.74 -2.26
N ILE A 57 -14.05 -11.66 -1.74
CA ILE A 57 -14.90 -11.70 -0.54
C ILE A 57 -16.09 -10.78 -0.75
N TYR A 58 -17.25 -11.17 -0.22
CA TYR A 58 -18.41 -10.28 -0.16
C TYR A 58 -18.23 -9.21 0.92
N GLU A 59 -18.66 -8.00 0.62
CA GLU A 59 -18.85 -6.98 1.65
C GLU A 59 -19.93 -7.41 2.67
N PRO A 60 -19.97 -6.79 3.86
CA PRO A 60 -21.00 -7.08 4.87
C PRO A 60 -22.43 -6.96 4.34
N SER A 61 -22.68 -6.14 3.32
CA SER A 61 -23.98 -6.06 2.62
C SER A 61 -24.35 -7.34 1.85
N GLY A 62 -23.41 -8.26 1.64
CA GLY A 62 -23.60 -9.56 0.99
C GLY A 62 -23.80 -9.54 -0.53
N LYS A 63 -23.73 -8.37 -1.19
CA LYS A 63 -24.07 -8.24 -2.62
C LYS A 63 -22.91 -7.85 -3.51
N ARG A 64 -21.86 -7.28 -2.95
CA ARG A 64 -20.71 -6.73 -3.69
C ARG A 64 -19.42 -7.45 -3.32
N LEU A 65 -18.57 -7.66 -4.31
CA LEU A 65 -17.29 -8.37 -4.24
C LEU A 65 -16.14 -7.39 -4.20
N ARG A 66 -15.14 -7.70 -3.41
CA ARG A 66 -13.85 -7.01 -3.36
C ARG A 66 -12.70 -8.02 -3.32
N PRO A 67 -11.45 -7.59 -3.63
CA PRO A 67 -10.28 -8.44 -3.49
C PRO A 67 -10.15 -8.98 -2.07
N ALA A 68 -9.99 -10.31 -1.94
CA ALA A 68 -9.71 -10.97 -0.66
C ALA A 68 -8.19 -11.11 -0.43
N ARG A 69 -7.81 -11.63 0.74
CA ARG A 69 -6.41 -11.76 1.16
C ARG A 69 -5.54 -12.49 0.12
N ARG A 70 -6.03 -13.61 -0.43
CA ARG A 70 -5.28 -14.43 -1.40
C ARG A 70 -4.93 -13.65 -2.66
N LEU A 71 -5.87 -12.84 -3.19
CA LEU A 71 -5.61 -12.01 -4.38
C LEU A 71 -4.62 -10.88 -4.06
N ARG A 72 -4.74 -10.24 -2.91
CA ARG A 72 -3.77 -9.21 -2.47
C ARG A 72 -2.36 -9.80 -2.31
N SER A 73 -2.24 -10.97 -1.68
CA SER A 73 -0.95 -11.66 -1.53
C SER A 73 -0.33 -12.05 -2.88
N LEU A 74 -1.17 -12.44 -3.86
CA LEU A 74 -0.71 -12.72 -5.22
C LEU A 74 -0.13 -11.45 -5.87
N GLY A 75 -0.84 -10.31 -5.75
CA GLY A 75 -0.35 -9.01 -6.26
C GLY A 75 0.99 -8.60 -5.64
N VAL A 76 1.13 -8.73 -4.33
CA VAL A 76 2.41 -8.48 -3.63
C VAL A 76 3.50 -9.44 -4.12
N GLY A 77 3.19 -10.73 -4.30
CA GLY A 77 4.12 -11.72 -4.84
C GLY A 77 4.58 -11.39 -6.27
N MET A 78 3.67 -10.89 -7.11
CA MET A 78 4.01 -10.44 -8.47
C MET A 78 4.97 -9.25 -8.45
N LEU A 79 4.72 -8.26 -7.59
CA LEU A 79 5.63 -7.12 -7.39
C LEU A 79 7.01 -7.55 -6.89
N TYR A 80 7.08 -8.64 -6.14
CA TYR A 80 8.34 -9.19 -5.64
C TYR A 80 9.10 -9.97 -6.73
N ALA A 81 8.39 -10.75 -7.55
CA ALA A 81 8.97 -11.68 -8.54
C ALA A 81 9.33 -11.01 -9.88
N SER A 82 8.81 -9.83 -10.17
CA SER A 82 9.01 -9.18 -11.47
C SER A 82 10.39 -8.53 -11.60
N HIS A 83 10.86 -8.37 -12.86
CA HIS A 83 12.08 -7.62 -13.19
C HIS A 83 12.03 -6.13 -12.77
N ILE A 84 10.85 -5.59 -12.48
CA ILE A 84 10.61 -4.29 -11.82
C ILE A 84 11.46 -4.16 -10.55
N HIS A 85 11.76 -5.29 -9.87
CA HIS A 85 12.65 -5.32 -8.73
C HIS A 85 14.01 -4.66 -9.02
N ILE A 86 14.58 -4.83 -10.22
CA ILE A 86 15.89 -4.27 -10.58
C ILE A 86 15.82 -2.74 -10.67
N GLY A 87 14.84 -2.21 -11.41
CA GLY A 87 14.61 -0.77 -11.55
C GLY A 87 14.26 -0.11 -10.22
N ARG A 88 13.32 -0.69 -9.48
CA ARG A 88 12.95 -0.23 -8.14
C ARG A 88 14.15 -0.19 -7.21
N ARG A 89 14.93 -1.28 -7.15
CA ARG A 89 16.10 -1.37 -6.27
C ARG A 89 17.18 -0.36 -6.62
N GLN A 90 17.36 -0.03 -7.90
CA GLN A 90 18.30 1.02 -8.30
C GLN A 90 17.87 2.40 -7.80
N ILE A 91 16.57 2.73 -7.91
CA ILE A 91 16.02 3.98 -7.37
C ILE A 91 16.22 4.03 -5.85
N LEU A 92 15.90 2.96 -5.12
CA LEU A 92 16.10 2.89 -3.67
C LEU A 92 17.57 3.06 -3.28
N LYS A 93 18.51 2.44 -4.03
CA LYS A 93 19.94 2.61 -3.80
C LYS A 93 20.40 4.05 -3.97
N ASN A 94 19.96 4.71 -5.03
CA ASN A 94 20.31 6.12 -5.28
C ASN A 94 19.81 7.02 -4.14
N VAL A 95 18.58 6.80 -3.67
CA VAL A 95 18.01 7.54 -2.54
C VAL A 95 18.81 7.26 -1.26
N ALA A 96 19.07 5.98 -0.94
CA ALA A 96 19.83 5.59 0.26
C ALA A 96 21.24 6.18 0.26
N GLN A 97 21.94 6.17 -0.89
CA GLN A 97 23.27 6.77 -1.03
C GLN A 97 23.24 8.29 -0.80
N THR A 98 22.21 8.97 -1.30
CA THR A 98 22.07 10.43 -1.14
C THR A 98 21.73 10.82 0.29
N LEU A 99 20.86 10.02 0.96
CA LEU A 99 20.43 10.27 2.34
C LEU A 99 21.45 9.77 3.37
N GLY A 100 22.26 8.78 3.03
CA GLY A 100 23.12 8.07 3.98
C GLY A 100 22.35 7.18 4.96
N GLU A 101 21.04 6.97 4.78
CA GLU A 101 20.17 6.23 5.69
C GLU A 101 19.37 5.13 4.99
N THR A 102 18.79 4.24 5.78
CA THR A 102 17.98 3.12 5.27
C THR A 102 16.72 3.62 4.58
N VAL A 103 16.46 3.09 3.38
CA VAL A 103 15.27 3.40 2.58
C VAL A 103 14.45 2.14 2.36
N ASN A 104 13.13 2.26 2.49
CA ASN A 104 12.19 1.16 2.40
C ASN A 104 11.11 1.45 1.36
N PHE A 105 10.75 0.43 0.58
CA PHE A 105 9.54 0.38 -0.22
C PHE A 105 8.50 -0.44 0.54
N VAL A 106 7.38 0.18 0.90
CA VAL A 106 6.43 -0.36 1.88
C VAL A 106 5.04 -0.41 1.26
N VAL A 107 4.37 -1.56 1.35
CA VAL A 107 3.04 -1.78 0.77
C VAL A 107 2.00 -2.01 1.87
N PRO A 108 0.72 -1.62 1.65
CA PRO A 108 -0.33 -1.91 2.60
C PRO A 108 -0.64 -3.40 2.65
N SER A 109 -0.93 -3.90 3.85
CA SER A 109 -1.45 -5.23 4.11
C SER A 109 -2.76 -5.16 4.91
N ASP A 110 -3.23 -6.29 5.47
CA ASP A 110 -4.59 -6.36 6.06
C ASP A 110 -4.79 -5.43 7.26
N ASP A 111 -3.77 -5.29 8.10
CA ASP A 111 -3.85 -4.60 9.40
C ASP A 111 -2.63 -3.68 9.66
N GLY A 112 -1.83 -3.41 8.62
CA GLY A 112 -0.64 -2.57 8.72
C GLY A 112 0.07 -2.43 7.39
N MET A 113 1.35 -2.10 7.45
CA MET A 113 2.22 -1.97 6.29
C MET A 113 3.27 -3.08 6.29
N THR A 114 3.67 -3.57 5.12
CA THR A 114 4.72 -4.61 4.97
C THR A 114 5.89 -4.07 4.14
N TYR A 115 7.10 -4.27 4.61
CA TYR A 115 8.33 -3.92 3.89
C TYR A 115 8.55 -4.89 2.74
N LEU A 116 8.35 -4.44 1.51
CA LEU A 116 8.51 -5.25 0.30
C LEU A 116 9.96 -5.23 -0.22
N ASP A 117 10.63 -4.10 -0.13
CA ASP A 117 12.03 -3.93 -0.54
C ASP A 117 12.74 -2.93 0.38
N ARG A 118 14.05 -3.07 0.52
CA ARG A 118 14.84 -2.28 1.46
C ARG A 118 16.28 -2.15 0.97
N VAL A 119 16.85 -0.96 1.13
CA VAL A 119 18.29 -0.71 1.02
C VAL A 119 18.77 -0.17 2.36
N GLU A 120 19.62 -0.94 3.01
CA GLU A 120 20.19 -0.58 4.31
C GLU A 120 21.37 0.38 4.16
N THR A 121 21.53 1.24 5.16
CA THR A 121 22.75 2.01 5.35
C THR A 121 23.87 1.13 5.91
N ASP A 122 25.12 1.53 5.66
CA ASP A 122 26.32 0.82 6.20
C ASP A 122 26.71 1.25 7.62
N TRP A 123 25.92 2.16 8.26
CA TRP A 123 26.18 2.59 9.62
C TRP A 123 26.14 1.43 10.62
N PRO A 124 27.14 1.33 11.54
CA PRO A 124 27.12 0.31 12.61
C PRO A 124 25.86 0.37 13.48
N ILE A 125 25.43 1.61 13.83
CA ILE A 125 24.18 1.83 14.58
C ILE A 125 23.08 2.14 13.58
N ARG A 126 22.17 1.17 13.36
CA ARG A 126 21.02 1.32 12.48
C ARG A 126 19.84 0.49 12.98
N VAL A 127 18.65 0.92 12.64
CA VAL A 127 17.43 0.16 12.93
C VAL A 127 17.29 -0.98 11.90
N GLN A 128 17.23 -2.21 12.37
CA GLN A 128 17.11 -3.41 11.52
C GLN A 128 15.68 -3.94 11.55
N LEU A 129 14.95 -3.71 10.47
CA LEU A 129 13.61 -4.23 10.23
C LEU A 129 13.64 -4.93 8.87
N PRO A 130 13.82 -6.26 8.79
CA PRO A 130 14.06 -6.98 7.54
C PRO A 130 12.86 -6.87 6.57
N VAL A 131 13.11 -7.20 5.30
CA VAL A 131 12.04 -7.38 4.30
C VAL A 131 11.04 -8.42 4.81
N GLY A 132 9.75 -8.15 4.63
CA GLY A 132 8.65 -8.92 5.20
C GLY A 132 8.20 -8.45 6.58
N THR A 133 8.93 -7.53 7.24
CA THR A 133 8.46 -6.96 8.51
C THR A 133 7.13 -6.26 8.32
N HIS A 134 6.21 -6.59 9.21
CA HIS A 134 4.90 -5.96 9.31
C HIS A 134 4.94 -4.87 10.39
N VAL A 135 4.42 -3.68 10.07
CA VAL A 135 4.40 -2.53 10.98
C VAL A 135 3.01 -1.88 11.02
N PRO A 136 2.60 -1.29 12.17
CA PRO A 136 1.27 -0.72 12.34
C PRO A 136 1.01 0.49 11.44
N PHE A 137 -0.28 0.74 11.13
CA PHE A 137 -0.68 1.95 10.40
C PHE A 137 -0.52 3.24 11.20
N HIS A 138 -0.89 3.23 12.49
CA HIS A 138 -1.15 4.45 13.26
C HIS A 138 0.09 5.17 13.77
N CYS A 139 1.21 4.48 13.92
CA CYS A 139 2.42 5.00 14.55
C CYS A 139 3.67 4.94 13.65
N THR A 140 3.51 4.64 12.37
CA THR A 140 4.63 4.65 11.41
C THR A 140 4.41 5.69 10.32
N ALA A 141 5.47 6.30 9.82
CA ALA A 141 5.37 7.27 8.74
C ALA A 141 4.70 6.66 7.50
N SER A 142 5.06 5.44 7.10
CA SER A 142 4.45 4.72 5.97
C SER A 142 2.97 4.42 6.18
N GLY A 143 2.59 4.02 7.40
CA GLY A 143 1.19 3.75 7.73
C GLY A 143 0.34 5.02 7.72
N LYS A 144 0.87 6.12 8.27
CA LYS A 144 0.15 7.41 8.30
C LYS A 144 -0.05 8.01 6.89
N VAL A 145 0.92 7.92 5.96
CA VAL A 145 0.68 8.36 4.56
C VAL A 145 -0.35 7.48 3.85
N PHE A 146 -0.37 6.16 4.13
CA PHE A 146 -1.42 5.29 3.62
C PHE A 146 -2.80 5.70 4.14
N LEU A 147 -2.97 5.84 5.45
CA LEU A 147 -4.24 6.28 6.05
C LEU A 147 -4.68 7.63 5.49
N ALA A 148 -3.74 8.59 5.36
CA ALA A 148 -3.99 9.92 4.83
C ALA A 148 -4.43 9.91 3.35
N SER A 149 -4.01 8.91 2.57
CA SER A 149 -4.38 8.73 1.16
C SER A 149 -5.81 8.25 0.93
N LEU A 150 -6.46 7.72 1.96
CA LEU A 150 -7.82 7.22 1.87
C LEU A 150 -8.84 8.36 1.80
N ALA A 151 -9.98 8.11 1.12
CA ALA A 151 -11.12 9.02 1.15
C ALA A 151 -11.56 9.29 2.61
N PRO A 152 -12.00 10.51 2.97
CA PRO A 152 -12.26 10.90 4.35
C PRO A 152 -13.13 9.93 5.15
N THR A 153 -14.24 9.48 4.57
CA THR A 153 -15.16 8.51 5.22
C THR A 153 -14.53 7.13 5.43
N MET A 154 -13.69 6.68 4.49
CA MET A 154 -12.99 5.41 4.59
C MET A 154 -11.84 5.50 5.61
N ARG A 155 -11.11 6.61 5.62
CA ARG A 155 -10.07 6.93 6.61
C ARG A 155 -10.63 6.89 8.02
N GLU A 156 -11.71 7.63 8.28
CA GLU A 156 -12.36 7.68 9.60
C GLU A 156 -12.81 6.29 10.06
N ARG A 157 -13.52 5.56 9.19
CA ARG A 157 -13.98 4.20 9.49
C ARG A 157 -12.83 3.26 9.83
N LEU A 158 -11.74 3.30 9.07
CA LEU A 158 -10.57 2.45 9.31
C LEU A 158 -9.89 2.84 10.62
N VAL A 159 -9.57 4.13 10.82
CA VAL A 159 -8.91 4.60 12.04
C VAL A 159 -9.68 4.22 13.30
N ARG A 160 -11.02 4.40 13.31
CA ARG A 160 -11.86 4.01 14.45
C ARG A 160 -11.96 2.51 14.68
N SER A 161 -11.58 1.68 13.69
CA SER A 161 -11.54 0.22 13.83
C SER A 161 -10.17 -0.32 14.26
N LEU A 162 -9.12 0.52 14.23
CA LEU A 162 -7.78 0.11 14.63
C LEU A 162 -7.67 -0.01 16.17
N GLN A 163 -6.88 -0.99 16.62
CA GLN A 163 -6.35 -0.97 17.96
C GLN A 163 -5.11 -0.06 17.98
N LEU A 164 -5.26 1.13 18.57
CA LEU A 164 -4.17 2.10 18.73
C LEU A 164 -3.27 1.68 19.90
N LYS A 165 -2.52 0.60 19.71
CA LYS A 165 -1.61 0.10 20.74
C LYS A 165 -0.47 1.09 20.97
N PRO A 166 -0.21 1.55 22.21
CA PRO A 166 0.94 2.38 22.52
C PRO A 166 2.25 1.59 22.37
N TYR A 167 3.19 2.12 21.61
CA TYR A 167 4.54 1.58 21.46
C TYR A 167 5.55 2.45 22.21
N THR A 168 5.30 3.75 22.27
CA THR A 168 6.10 4.76 22.98
C THR A 168 5.17 5.79 23.61
N SER A 169 5.72 6.76 24.33
CA SER A 169 4.95 7.90 24.85
C SER A 169 4.40 8.83 23.74
N ASN A 170 4.96 8.77 22.54
CA ASN A 170 4.57 9.61 21.39
C ASN A 170 3.53 8.95 20.49
N THR A 171 3.22 7.67 20.69
CA THR A 171 2.22 6.95 19.92
C THR A 171 0.83 7.58 20.08
N PHE A 172 0.11 7.75 18.97
CA PHE A 172 -1.29 8.18 19.01
C PHE A 172 -2.16 7.09 19.64
N GLU A 173 -2.75 7.39 20.80
CA GLU A 173 -3.71 6.52 21.49
C GLU A 173 -5.18 6.96 21.28
N ASN A 174 -5.39 8.14 20.69
CA ASN A 174 -6.70 8.71 20.44
C ASN A 174 -6.98 8.84 18.94
N ALA A 175 -8.12 8.25 18.50
CA ALA A 175 -8.50 8.24 17.10
C ALA A 175 -8.73 9.64 16.52
N ASP A 176 -9.29 10.58 17.30
CA ASP A 176 -9.58 11.93 16.82
C ASP A 176 -8.29 12.74 16.61
N LYS A 177 -7.31 12.62 17.53
CA LYS A 177 -5.97 13.22 17.36
C LYS A 177 -5.24 12.63 16.15
N LEU A 178 -5.34 11.32 15.95
CA LEU A 178 -4.75 10.69 14.76
C LEU A 178 -5.43 11.22 13.48
N LEU A 179 -6.75 11.32 13.45
CA LEU A 179 -7.49 11.84 12.30
C LEU A 179 -7.10 13.29 11.97
N GLU A 180 -6.95 14.15 12.96
CA GLU A 180 -6.47 15.53 12.79
C GLU A 180 -5.04 15.56 12.17
N SER A 181 -4.13 14.73 12.68
CA SER A 181 -2.79 14.58 12.09
C SER A 181 -2.84 14.09 10.65
N LEU A 182 -3.74 13.15 10.32
CA LEU A 182 -3.88 12.61 8.98
C LEU A 182 -4.42 13.64 7.97
N GLU A 183 -5.22 14.61 8.39
CA GLU A 183 -5.65 15.72 7.53
C GLU A 183 -4.47 16.62 7.14
N ALA A 184 -3.61 16.94 8.09
CA ALA A 184 -2.38 17.68 7.82
C ALA A 184 -1.46 16.91 6.87
N ILE A 185 -1.27 15.58 7.09
CA ILE A 185 -0.48 14.70 6.24
C ILE A 185 -1.04 14.65 4.81
N ALA A 186 -2.36 14.55 4.65
CA ALA A 186 -3.00 14.56 3.32
C ALA A 186 -2.73 15.86 2.54
N SER A 187 -2.70 16.99 3.23
CA SER A 187 -2.41 18.30 2.64
C SER A 187 -0.92 18.48 2.29
N GLN A 188 0.00 18.09 3.20
CA GLN A 188 1.44 18.31 3.01
C GLN A 188 2.12 17.26 2.15
N GLY A 189 1.53 16.06 1.98
CA GLY A 189 1.99 14.98 1.12
C GLY A 189 3.14 14.13 1.70
N TYR A 190 3.37 14.18 3.00
CA TYR A 190 4.34 13.33 3.70
C TYR A 190 3.93 13.13 5.16
N ALA A 191 4.44 12.10 5.81
CA ALA A 191 4.28 11.89 7.25
C ALA A 191 5.64 11.71 7.92
N ILE A 192 5.72 12.17 9.16
CA ILE A 192 6.84 11.93 10.07
C ILE A 192 6.38 10.91 11.11
N ASP A 193 7.24 9.99 11.48
CA ASP A 193 7.19 9.20 12.70
C ASP A 193 8.30 9.75 13.61
N ASP A 194 7.91 10.53 14.60
CA ASP A 194 8.82 11.05 15.61
C ASP A 194 8.76 10.19 16.87
N GLN A 195 9.50 9.09 16.80
CA GLN A 195 9.58 8.14 17.91
C GLN A 195 8.19 7.58 18.33
N GLU A 196 7.24 7.50 17.40
CA GLU A 196 5.90 6.97 17.66
C GLU A 196 5.89 5.44 17.65
N PHE A 197 6.67 4.82 16.75
CA PHE A 197 6.79 3.37 16.63
C PHE A 197 7.88 2.78 17.52
N MET A 198 8.98 3.50 17.70
CA MET A 198 10.14 3.04 18.47
C MET A 198 10.89 4.23 19.06
N ASP A 199 11.15 4.20 20.37
CA ASP A 199 12.00 5.19 21.03
C ASP A 199 13.38 5.26 20.36
N GLY A 200 13.88 6.48 20.16
CA GLY A 200 15.19 6.71 19.55
C GLY A 200 15.23 6.52 18.03
N MET A 201 14.08 6.35 17.35
CA MET A 201 13.96 6.27 15.90
C MET A 201 13.07 7.38 15.36
N VAL A 202 13.49 8.00 14.26
CA VAL A 202 12.65 8.92 13.48
C VAL A 202 12.54 8.42 12.03
N ALA A 203 11.39 8.68 11.39
CA ALA A 203 11.16 8.31 10.01
C ALA A 203 10.35 9.37 9.26
N ILE A 204 10.55 9.42 7.93
CA ILE A 204 9.68 10.14 7.00
C ILE A 204 9.20 9.19 5.93
N ALA A 205 7.97 9.37 5.45
CA ALA A 205 7.44 8.65 4.30
C ALA A 205 6.69 9.59 3.36
N VAL A 206 6.72 9.27 2.08
CA VAL A 206 5.90 9.87 1.02
C VAL A 206 5.09 8.79 0.32
N PRO A 207 3.87 9.10 -0.15
CA PRO A 207 3.05 8.14 -0.88
C PRO A 207 3.54 7.98 -2.33
N ILE A 208 3.36 6.77 -2.87
CA ILE A 208 3.54 6.44 -4.28
C ILE A 208 2.14 6.17 -4.84
N PHE A 209 1.73 6.95 -5.84
CA PHE A 209 0.43 6.84 -6.48
C PHE A 209 0.58 6.41 -7.94
N ASP A 210 -0.40 5.65 -8.44
CA ASP A 210 -0.53 5.40 -9.87
C ASP A 210 -1.12 6.64 -10.61
N GLU A 211 -1.28 6.51 -11.94
CA GLU A 211 -1.84 7.57 -12.79
C GLU A 211 -3.30 7.93 -12.42
N LYS A 212 -4.03 6.99 -11.82
CA LYS A 212 -5.40 7.17 -11.34
C LYS A 212 -5.46 7.71 -9.91
N LYS A 213 -4.31 8.14 -9.34
CA LYS A 213 -4.15 8.60 -7.95
C LYS A 213 -4.51 7.54 -6.89
N ARG A 214 -4.44 6.25 -7.22
CA ARG A 214 -4.58 5.17 -6.24
C ARG A 214 -3.24 4.95 -5.55
N PHE A 215 -3.29 4.74 -4.24
CA PHE A 215 -2.10 4.46 -3.45
C PHE A 215 -1.53 3.07 -3.81
N LEU A 216 -0.29 3.03 -4.24
CA LEU A 216 0.43 1.79 -4.56
C LEU A 216 1.32 1.34 -3.39
N ALA A 217 2.10 2.26 -2.86
CA ALA A 217 3.09 2.01 -1.83
C ALA A 217 3.48 3.29 -1.10
N ALA A 218 4.31 3.19 -0.09
CA ALA A 218 5.05 4.29 0.50
C ALA A 218 6.56 4.13 0.26
N LEU A 219 7.25 5.22 0.00
CA LEU A 219 8.70 5.32 0.09
C LEU A 219 9.05 5.95 1.42
N ALA A 220 9.78 5.23 2.27
CA ALA A 220 10.11 5.67 3.62
C ALA A 220 11.62 5.61 3.87
N THR A 221 12.13 6.53 4.67
CA THR A 221 13.46 6.44 5.27
C THR A 221 13.36 6.59 6.76
N HIS A 222 14.25 5.93 7.49
CA HIS A 222 14.33 6.01 8.93
C HIS A 222 15.77 5.91 9.42
N GLY A 223 16.00 6.43 10.58
CA GLY A 223 17.28 6.29 11.27
C GLY A 223 17.17 6.67 12.75
N PRO A 224 18.27 6.48 13.51
CA PRO A 224 18.28 6.79 14.94
C PRO A 224 18.36 8.29 15.20
N THR A 225 17.74 8.74 16.29
CA THR A 225 17.71 10.16 16.73
C THR A 225 19.08 10.75 17.02
N VAL A 226 20.10 9.94 17.21
CA VAL A 226 21.50 10.41 17.38
C VAL A 226 22.10 11.03 16.10
N ARG A 227 21.45 10.81 14.92
CA ARG A 227 21.88 11.37 13.62
C ARG A 227 20.80 12.14 12.89
N LEU A 228 19.55 11.82 13.17
CA LEU A 228 18.38 12.38 12.49
C LEU A 228 17.43 13.01 13.48
N ASP A 229 16.77 14.05 13.02
CA ASP A 229 15.59 14.63 13.65
C ASP A 229 14.49 14.89 12.59
N PRO A 230 13.27 15.19 13.00
CA PRO A 230 12.18 15.48 12.06
C PRO A 230 12.48 16.63 11.09
N GLU A 231 13.21 17.66 11.50
CA GLU A 231 13.54 18.83 10.67
C GLU A 231 14.51 18.45 9.54
N ILE A 232 15.53 17.66 9.85
CA ILE A 232 16.47 17.10 8.86
C ILE A 232 15.72 16.23 7.86
N LEU A 233 14.81 15.37 8.34
CA LEU A 233 14.02 14.49 7.48
C LEU A 233 13.12 15.27 6.50
N VAL A 234 12.50 16.35 6.94
CA VAL A 234 11.65 17.20 6.10
C VAL A 234 12.44 17.86 4.96
N GLN A 235 13.71 18.17 5.14
CA GLN A 235 14.56 18.71 4.06
C GLN A 235 14.71 17.73 2.89
N HIS A 236 14.59 16.43 3.15
CA HIS A 236 14.68 15.37 2.13
C HIS A 236 13.35 15.03 1.44
N LYS A 237 12.24 15.68 1.82
CA LYS A 237 10.90 15.47 1.25
C LYS A 237 10.90 15.58 -0.29
N THR A 238 11.58 16.55 -0.85
CA THR A 238 11.63 16.76 -2.31
C THR A 238 12.34 15.59 -3.02
N LEU A 239 13.45 15.12 -2.48
CA LEU A 239 14.17 13.95 -2.99
C LEU A 239 13.27 12.71 -2.98
N LEU A 240 12.65 12.44 -1.84
CA LEU A 240 11.74 11.29 -1.68
C LEU A 240 10.52 11.38 -2.63
N SER A 241 9.92 12.57 -2.77
CA SER A 241 8.78 12.77 -3.68
C SER A 241 9.16 12.58 -5.15
N ASN A 242 10.38 12.98 -5.56
CA ASN A 242 10.90 12.74 -6.90
C ASN A 242 11.12 11.24 -7.14
N ALA A 243 11.73 10.55 -6.20
CA ALA A 243 11.93 9.10 -6.26
C ALA A 243 10.60 8.34 -6.27
N ALA A 244 9.61 8.76 -5.49
CA ALA A 244 8.26 8.19 -5.50
C ALA A 244 7.60 8.27 -6.89
N ARG A 245 7.76 9.38 -7.61
CA ARG A 245 7.28 9.51 -9.00
C ARG A 245 8.03 8.59 -9.98
N GLN A 246 9.34 8.40 -9.81
CA GLN A 246 10.11 7.45 -10.62
C GLN A 246 9.67 6.02 -10.35
N LEU A 247 9.45 5.66 -9.09
CA LEU A 247 8.94 4.35 -8.69
C LEU A 247 7.53 4.09 -9.26
N ALA A 248 6.64 5.09 -9.23
CA ALA A 248 5.31 4.97 -9.80
C ALA A 248 5.36 4.62 -11.30
N ARG A 249 6.20 5.30 -12.08
CA ARG A 249 6.41 5.00 -13.51
C ARG A 249 6.97 3.59 -13.72
N ALA A 250 8.04 3.24 -13.00
CA ALA A 250 8.65 1.92 -13.10
C ALA A 250 7.70 0.76 -12.77
N LEU A 251 6.63 1.02 -12.01
CA LEU A 251 5.60 0.01 -11.66
C LEU A 251 4.48 -0.11 -12.72
N VAL A 252 4.38 0.83 -13.65
CA VAL A 252 3.29 0.90 -14.65
C VAL A 252 3.81 0.62 -16.07
N ASP A 253 5.09 0.88 -16.36
CA ASP A 253 5.69 0.85 -17.70
C ASP A 253 6.06 -0.58 -18.18
N GLU A 254 5.52 -1.66 -17.56
CA GLU A 254 5.56 -3.05 -18.04
C GLU A 254 4.12 -3.58 -18.30
#